data_e08e62253a3b2e0ff576e1d5f9f7feb2
#
_entry.id   e08e62253a3b2e0ff576e1d5f9f7feb2
#
_cell.length_a   1.000
_cell.length_b   1.000
_cell.length_c   1.000
_cell.angle_alpha   90.00
_cell.angle_beta   90.00
_cell.angle_gamma   90.00
#
_symmetry.space_group_name_H-M   'P 1'
#
loop_
_entity.id
_entity.type
_entity.pdbx_description
1 polymer ?
#
loop_
_entity_poly.entity_id
_entity_poly.type
_entity_poly.pdbx_seq_one_letter_code
_entity_poly.pdbx_strand_id
1 'polypeptide(L)'
;MKQIIFGSRIVKLNFIEKEVASKKKIFGEFDCDSNTITLDKSLDNIQMSNTIIHEICHLIHDEYKLDLQAKAEELICNSIANGICHTLYQNQDLLDFLYKSLKKD
;
A
#
# COMPACT_ATOMS: atom_id res chain seq x y z
N MET A 1 -10.91 7.87 -3.26
CA MET A 1 -9.68 7.53 -4.01
C MET A 1 -9.93 6.25 -4.78
N LYS A 2 -9.68 6.27 -6.08
CA LYS A 2 -9.99 5.13 -6.95
C LYS A 2 -8.76 4.50 -7.58
N GLN A 3 -7.63 5.18 -7.52
CA GLN A 3 -6.40 4.71 -8.15
C GLN A 3 -5.19 5.37 -7.52
N ILE A 4 -4.05 4.74 -7.73
CA ILE A 4 -2.74 5.28 -7.36
C ILE A 4 -1.93 5.39 -8.64
N ILE A 5 -1.28 6.53 -8.84
CA ILE A 5 -0.36 6.72 -9.96
C ILE A 5 1.05 6.49 -9.45
N PHE A 6 1.76 5.58 -10.11
CA PHE A 6 3.14 5.27 -9.77
C PHE A 6 3.96 5.35 -11.08
N GLY A 7 4.60 6.51 -11.28
CA GLY A 7 5.29 6.76 -12.54
C GLY A 7 4.29 6.75 -13.70
N SER A 8 4.51 5.87 -14.67
CA SER A 8 3.58 5.69 -15.79
C SER A 8 2.50 4.65 -15.53
N ARG A 9 2.55 3.97 -14.36
CA ARG A 9 1.56 2.95 -14.02
C ARG A 9 0.35 3.58 -13.36
N ILE A 10 -0.81 3.09 -13.75
CA ILE A 10 -2.07 3.44 -13.08
C ILE A 10 -2.54 2.19 -12.37
N VAL A 11 -2.54 2.23 -11.04
CA VAL A 11 -2.91 1.08 -10.21
C VAL A 11 -4.31 1.31 -9.67
N LYS A 12 -5.24 0.46 -10.05
CA LYS A 12 -6.62 0.53 -9.59
C LYS A 12 -6.73 0.13 -8.13
N LEU A 13 -7.60 0.80 -7.38
CA LEU A 13 -7.99 0.37 -6.05
C LEU A 13 -9.37 -0.28 -6.16
N ASN A 14 -9.45 -1.53 -5.74
CA ASN A 14 -10.67 -2.32 -5.77
C ASN A 14 -11.09 -2.66 -4.35
N PHE A 15 -12.21 -2.08 -3.89
CA PHE A 15 -12.70 -2.29 -2.53
C PHE A 15 -13.73 -3.41 -2.54
N ILE A 16 -13.48 -4.48 -1.77
CA ILE A 16 -14.34 -5.66 -1.73
C ILE A 16 -15.01 -5.79 -0.37
N GLU A 17 -16.12 -6.51 -0.36
CA GLU A 17 -16.87 -6.77 0.87
C GLU A 17 -16.05 -7.63 1.84
N LYS A 18 -16.30 -7.43 3.13
CA LYS A 18 -15.62 -8.19 4.19
C LYS A 18 -15.72 -9.69 4.00
N GLU A 19 -16.88 -10.19 3.58
CA GLU A 19 -17.11 -11.62 3.38
C GLU A 19 -16.19 -12.18 2.30
N VAL A 20 -15.99 -11.42 1.22
CA VAL A 20 -15.10 -11.83 0.13
C VAL A 20 -13.65 -11.81 0.58
N ALA A 21 -13.25 -10.75 1.27
CA ALA A 21 -11.89 -10.61 1.79
C ALA A 21 -11.57 -11.71 2.79
N SER A 22 -12.52 -12.06 3.67
CA SER A 22 -12.35 -13.11 4.66
C SER A 22 -12.15 -14.48 4.02
N LYS A 23 -12.88 -14.76 2.96
CA LYS A 23 -12.70 -16.02 2.22
C LYS A 23 -11.34 -16.11 1.58
N LYS A 24 -10.83 -14.99 1.08
CA LYS A 24 -9.48 -14.90 0.51
C LYS A 24 -8.40 -14.81 1.59
N LYS A 25 -8.77 -14.57 2.83
CA LYS A 25 -7.84 -14.37 3.96
C LYS A 25 -6.88 -13.21 3.73
N ILE A 26 -7.41 -12.10 3.22
CA ILE A 26 -6.62 -10.90 2.93
C ILE A 26 -7.25 -9.67 3.57
N PHE A 27 -6.42 -8.71 3.97
CA PHE A 27 -6.81 -7.33 4.20
C PHE A 27 -6.64 -6.54 2.91
N GLY A 28 -5.58 -6.83 2.17
CA GLY A 28 -5.29 -6.26 0.87
C GLY A 28 -4.39 -7.18 0.07
N GLU A 29 -4.32 -6.92 -1.24
CA GLU A 29 -3.54 -7.74 -2.17
C GLU A 29 -3.18 -6.91 -3.39
N PHE A 30 -1.91 -6.90 -3.76
CA PHE A 30 -1.47 -6.32 -5.02
C PHE A 30 -1.33 -7.42 -6.06
N ASP A 31 -2.00 -7.23 -7.21
CA ASP A 31 -1.86 -8.12 -8.37
C ASP A 31 -1.13 -7.36 -9.46
N CYS A 32 0.11 -7.80 -9.76
CA CYS A 32 0.94 -7.13 -10.75
C CYS A 32 0.42 -7.33 -12.19
N ASP A 33 -0.27 -8.43 -12.45
CA ASP A 33 -0.78 -8.70 -13.80
C ASP A 33 -1.91 -7.75 -14.20
N SER A 34 -2.79 -7.44 -13.25
CA SER A 34 -3.92 -6.55 -13.50
C SER A 34 -3.67 -5.11 -13.04
N ASN A 35 -2.51 -4.83 -12.43
CA ASN A 35 -2.21 -3.53 -11.81
C ASN A 35 -3.34 -3.08 -10.87
N THR A 36 -3.72 -3.98 -9.95
CA THR A 36 -4.84 -3.72 -9.05
C THR A 36 -4.43 -3.99 -7.60
N ILE A 37 -4.79 -3.09 -6.71
CA ILE A 37 -4.73 -3.33 -5.27
C ILE A 37 -6.16 -3.55 -4.81
N THR A 38 -6.42 -4.75 -4.29
CA THR A 38 -7.72 -5.13 -3.72
C THR A 38 -7.66 -4.93 -2.22
N LEU A 39 -8.69 -4.31 -1.66
CA LEU A 39 -8.73 -3.92 -0.25
C LEU A 39 -10.06 -4.34 0.37
N ASP A 40 -10.00 -4.82 1.60
CA ASP A 40 -11.19 -5.07 2.42
C ASP A 40 -11.78 -3.73 2.82
N LYS A 41 -12.94 -3.38 2.29
CA LYS A 41 -13.53 -2.07 2.53
C LYS A 41 -14.02 -1.87 3.96
N SER A 42 -14.10 -2.93 4.76
CA SER A 42 -14.55 -2.83 6.16
C SER A 42 -13.43 -2.45 7.13
N LEU A 43 -12.18 -2.36 6.67
CA LEU A 43 -11.06 -1.97 7.53
C LEU A 43 -11.28 -0.55 8.08
N ASP A 44 -10.88 -0.34 9.34
CA ASP A 44 -10.88 1.01 9.89
C ASP A 44 -9.79 1.85 9.22
N ASN A 45 -9.78 3.16 9.50
CA ASN A 45 -8.86 4.08 8.83
C ASN A 45 -7.39 3.74 9.07
N ILE A 46 -7.04 3.31 10.27
CA ILE A 46 -5.64 2.96 10.60
C ILE A 46 -5.22 1.71 9.85
N GLN A 47 -6.06 0.66 9.90
CA GLN A 47 -5.79 -0.58 9.17
C GLN A 47 -5.75 -0.36 7.67
N MET A 48 -6.66 0.47 7.13
CA MET A 48 -6.69 0.78 5.71
C MET A 48 -5.42 1.48 5.27
N SER A 49 -4.97 2.49 6.04
CA SER A 49 -3.74 3.22 5.72
C SER A 49 -2.53 2.30 5.72
N ASN A 50 -2.41 1.46 6.75
CA ASN A 50 -1.30 0.50 6.84
C ASN A 50 -1.33 -0.48 5.67
N THR A 51 -2.51 -1.00 5.35
CA THR A 51 -2.67 -1.97 4.27
C THR A 51 -2.33 -1.36 2.92
N ILE A 52 -2.76 -0.13 2.65
CA ILE A 52 -2.42 0.55 1.40
C ILE A 52 -0.91 0.71 1.25
N ILE A 53 -0.24 1.17 2.31
CA ILE A 53 1.22 1.35 2.25
C ILE A 53 1.92 0.00 2.08
N HIS A 54 1.42 -1.05 2.76
CA HIS A 54 1.94 -2.40 2.60
C HIS A 54 1.88 -2.85 1.13
N GLU A 55 0.74 -2.65 0.47
CA GLU A 55 0.58 -3.05 -0.92
C GLU A 55 1.40 -2.17 -1.87
N ILE A 56 1.60 -0.90 -1.53
CA ILE A 56 2.52 -0.04 -2.28
C ILE A 56 3.95 -0.58 -2.19
N CYS A 57 4.36 -1.13 -1.06
CA CYS A 57 5.68 -1.76 -0.94
C CYS A 57 5.82 -2.95 -1.89
N HIS A 58 4.77 -3.76 -2.04
CA HIS A 58 4.77 -4.85 -3.04
C HIS A 58 4.84 -4.30 -4.46
N LEU A 59 4.13 -3.22 -4.74
CA LEU A 59 4.19 -2.54 -6.04
C LEU A 59 5.61 -2.06 -6.34
N ILE A 60 6.29 -1.46 -5.36
CA ILE A 60 7.66 -0.99 -5.50
C ILE A 60 8.59 -2.18 -5.78
N HIS A 61 8.41 -3.26 -5.04
CA HIS A 61 9.19 -4.49 -5.26
C HIS A 61 9.03 -4.99 -6.70
N ASP A 62 7.79 -5.00 -7.19
CA ASP A 62 7.50 -5.43 -8.56
C ASP A 62 8.13 -4.48 -9.59
N GLU A 63 7.96 -3.18 -9.39
CA GLU A 63 8.46 -2.17 -10.32
C GLU A 63 9.98 -2.22 -10.48
N TYR A 64 10.69 -2.35 -9.38
CA TYR A 64 12.15 -2.36 -9.37
C TYR A 64 12.75 -3.76 -9.49
N LYS A 65 11.91 -4.79 -9.64
CA LYS A 65 12.32 -6.18 -9.85
C LYS A 65 13.35 -6.64 -8.82
N LEU A 66 13.03 -6.41 -7.55
CA LEU A 66 13.96 -6.71 -6.45
C LEU A 66 14.20 -8.21 -6.26
N ASP A 67 13.27 -9.03 -6.75
CA ASP A 67 13.40 -10.50 -6.80
C ASP A 67 13.73 -11.13 -5.43
N LEU A 68 13.04 -10.68 -4.41
CA LEU A 68 13.16 -11.26 -3.07
C LEU A 68 12.27 -12.48 -2.96
N GLN A 69 12.67 -13.43 -2.10
CA GLN A 69 11.81 -14.56 -1.77
C GLN A 69 10.54 -14.04 -1.05
N ALA A 70 9.43 -14.76 -1.21
CA ALA A 70 8.12 -14.32 -0.72
C ALA A 70 8.12 -13.95 0.76
N LYS A 71 8.79 -14.75 1.60
CA LYS A 71 8.87 -14.47 3.04
C LYS A 71 9.63 -13.19 3.34
N ALA A 72 10.75 -12.97 2.65
CA ALA A 72 11.55 -11.77 2.83
C ALA A 72 10.79 -10.53 2.36
N GLU A 73 10.14 -10.62 1.21
CA GLU A 73 9.34 -9.54 0.69
C GLU A 73 8.22 -9.16 1.66
N GLU A 74 7.48 -10.15 2.18
CA GLU A 74 6.38 -9.91 3.11
C GLU A 74 6.86 -9.27 4.41
N LEU A 75 7.98 -9.74 4.95
CA LEU A 75 8.55 -9.17 6.16
C LEU A 75 8.96 -7.72 5.95
N ILE A 76 9.60 -7.41 4.84
CA ILE A 76 10.03 -6.05 4.51
C ILE A 76 8.82 -5.15 4.32
N CYS A 77 7.81 -5.58 3.56
CA CYS A 77 6.61 -4.79 3.33
C CYS A 77 5.88 -4.52 4.63
N ASN A 78 5.75 -5.51 5.51
CA ASN A 78 5.14 -5.33 6.82
C ASN A 78 5.91 -4.31 7.67
N SER A 79 7.23 -4.47 7.73
CA SER A 79 8.08 -3.61 8.56
C SER A 79 8.06 -2.17 8.08
N ILE A 80 8.17 -1.97 6.77
CA ILE A 80 8.17 -0.62 6.18
C ILE A 80 6.81 0.04 6.35
N ALA A 81 5.72 -0.68 6.08
CA ALA A 81 4.37 -0.11 6.23
C ALA A 81 4.13 0.30 7.68
N ASN A 82 4.45 -0.58 8.64
CA ASN A 82 4.29 -0.26 10.05
C ASN A 82 5.15 0.93 10.46
N GLY A 83 6.40 0.95 10.02
CA GLY A 83 7.33 2.03 10.36
C GLY A 83 6.90 3.37 9.79
N ILE A 84 6.47 3.40 8.54
CA ILE A 84 6.01 4.64 7.90
C ILE A 84 4.75 5.15 8.59
N CYS A 85 3.76 4.29 8.83
CA CYS A 85 2.52 4.68 9.50
C CYS A 85 2.80 5.23 10.89
N HIS A 86 3.68 4.57 11.65
CA HIS A 86 4.07 5.00 12.98
C HIS A 86 4.74 6.38 12.95
N THR A 87 5.67 6.55 12.02
CA THR A 87 6.42 7.80 11.86
C THR A 87 5.48 8.96 11.52
N LEU A 88 4.56 8.75 10.57
CA LEU A 88 3.62 9.80 10.17
C LEU A 88 2.62 10.12 11.28
N TYR A 89 2.16 9.09 12.00
CA TYR A 89 1.24 9.29 13.11
C TYR A 89 1.85 10.16 14.21
N GLN A 90 3.12 9.93 14.54
CA GLN A 90 3.82 10.67 15.59
C GLN A 90 4.33 12.03 15.14
N ASN A 91 4.40 12.26 13.83
CA ASN A 91 4.97 13.49 13.27
C ASN A 91 4.02 14.07 12.23
N GLN A 92 2.95 14.67 12.70
CA GLN A 92 1.86 15.13 11.81
C GLN A 92 2.33 16.13 10.76
N ASP A 93 3.32 16.95 11.06
CA ASP A 93 3.85 17.94 10.13
C ASP A 93 4.73 17.33 9.04
N LEU A 94 5.22 16.10 9.25
CA LEU A 94 6.15 15.47 8.33
C LEU A 94 5.51 15.20 6.97
N LEU A 95 4.31 14.68 6.97
CA LEU A 95 3.61 14.37 5.70
C LEU A 95 3.41 15.65 4.88
N ASP A 96 2.99 16.72 5.54
CA ASP A 96 2.79 18.02 4.91
C ASP A 96 4.07 18.55 4.31
N PHE A 97 5.16 18.49 5.10
CA PHE A 97 6.48 18.90 4.64
C PHE A 97 6.94 18.10 3.42
N LEU A 98 6.81 16.77 3.48
CA LEU A 98 7.24 15.91 2.38
C LEU A 98 6.42 16.18 1.12
N TYR A 99 5.12 16.33 1.27
CA TYR A 99 4.25 16.60 0.12
C TYR A 99 4.63 17.90 -0.55
N LYS A 100 4.81 18.96 0.23
CA LYS A 100 5.19 20.28 -0.31
C LYS A 100 6.57 20.27 -0.95
N SER A 101 7.53 19.55 -0.34
CA SER A 101 8.91 19.48 -0.84
C SER A 101 9.01 18.71 -2.14
N LEU A 102 8.18 17.67 -2.31
CA LEU A 102 8.19 16.83 -3.51
C LEU A 102 7.39 17.42 -4.66
N LYS A 103 6.54 18.39 -4.36
CA LYS A 103 5.71 19.03 -5.37
C LYS A 103 6.55 19.97 -6.22
N LYS A 104 6.54 19.73 -7.53
CA LYS A 104 7.24 20.62 -8.47
C LYS A 104 6.36 21.80 -8.81
N ASP A 105 6.97 22.95 -8.91
CA ASP A 105 6.31 24.19 -9.32
C ASP A 105 5.89 24.15 -10.80
#